data_818160670bebd4fcc66d0810d3cea52d
#
_entry.id   818160670bebd4fcc66d0810d3cea52d
#
_cell.length_a   1.000
_cell.length_b   1.000
_cell.length_c   1.000
_cell.angle_alpha   90.00
_cell.angle_beta   90.00
_cell.angle_gamma   90.00
#
_symmetry.space_group_name_H-M   'P 1'
#
loop_
_entity.id
_entity.type
_entity.pdbx_description
1 polymer ?
#
loop_
_entity_poly.entity_id
_entity_poly.type
_entity_poly.pdbx_seq_one_letter_code
_entity_poly.pdbx_strand_id
1 'polypeptide(L)'
;MLIGTAACKSTEKTATSPSTNEHNNDRSELEALYWSRIDSSRMHFTEADVKFMTGMIAHHAQALVMSRLAPENNASAEIQRLAARIINAQKDEISSMQRWLRDRDQPVPEIEIEGLTLMVDIEGEPYTSYKKMHGVLSQDQIEELANARGAEFNRLFLEYMIEHHSGAVHMVEHLFATDGAAQDEEAFRLASDIQVDQRTEIDRMNLMLEQLPDSG
;
A
#
# COMPACT_ATOMS: atom_id res chain seq x y z
N MET A 1 -37.70 86.49 -1.07
CA MET A 1 -36.50 85.77 -1.38
C MET A 1 -36.53 84.51 -0.47
N LEU A 2 -37.05 83.40 -0.97
CA LEU A 2 -37.28 82.18 -0.23
C LEU A 2 -36.22 81.15 -0.71
N ILE A 3 -35.42 80.70 0.23
CA ILE A 3 -34.38 79.74 -0.01
C ILE A 3 -34.93 78.36 0.40
N GLY A 4 -35.17 77.48 -0.60
CA GLY A 4 -35.62 76.11 -0.36
C GLY A 4 -34.43 75.21 -0.09
N THR A 5 -34.47 74.51 1.02
CA THR A 5 -33.52 73.44 1.37
C THR A 5 -34.02 72.09 0.83
N ALA A 6 -33.27 71.49 -0.09
CA ALA A 6 -33.52 70.14 -0.58
C ALA A 6 -32.90 69.13 0.40
N ALA A 7 -33.72 68.26 0.97
CA ALA A 7 -33.27 67.15 1.81
C ALA A 7 -32.98 65.92 0.92
N CYS A 8 -31.73 65.48 0.87
CA CYS A 8 -31.34 64.17 0.30
C CYS A 8 -31.75 63.06 1.23
N LYS A 9 -32.65 62.16 0.77
CA LYS A 9 -32.94 60.88 1.42
C LYS A 9 -31.88 59.86 1.00
N SER A 10 -31.00 59.47 1.94
CA SER A 10 -30.15 58.29 1.82
C SER A 10 -31.01 57.03 2.00
N THR A 11 -31.06 56.22 0.97
CA THR A 11 -31.61 54.84 1.04
C THR A 11 -30.48 53.95 1.56
N GLU A 12 -30.54 53.57 2.83
CA GLU A 12 -29.73 52.46 3.38
C GLU A 12 -30.20 51.16 2.75
N LYS A 13 -29.32 50.54 1.94
CA LYS A 13 -29.45 49.14 1.54
C LYS A 13 -29.00 48.31 2.73
N THR A 14 -29.95 47.73 3.45
CA THR A 14 -29.71 46.68 4.43
C THR A 14 -29.17 45.46 3.67
N ALA A 15 -27.87 45.21 3.83
CA ALA A 15 -27.28 43.93 3.42
C ALA A 15 -27.75 42.86 4.42
N THR A 16 -28.68 42.02 4.02
CA THR A 16 -29.09 40.83 4.73
C THR A 16 -27.90 39.84 4.69
N SER A 17 -27.26 39.64 5.82
CA SER A 17 -26.28 38.56 5.98
C SER A 17 -27.00 37.21 5.74
N PRO A 18 -26.41 36.28 4.98
CA PRO A 18 -27.04 34.98 4.77
C PRO A 18 -27.21 34.28 6.12
N SER A 19 -28.36 33.67 6.32
CA SER A 19 -28.69 33.02 7.60
C SER A 19 -27.79 31.82 7.84
N THR A 20 -27.40 31.62 9.07
CA THR A 20 -26.57 30.46 9.52
C THR A 20 -27.20 29.10 9.14
N ASN A 21 -28.48 29.03 8.87
CA ASN A 21 -29.19 27.84 8.41
C ASN A 21 -28.87 27.48 6.94
N GLU A 22 -28.69 28.46 6.04
CA GLU A 22 -28.32 28.18 4.63
C GLU A 22 -26.92 27.59 4.54
N HIS A 23 -25.93 28.11 5.31
CA HIS A 23 -24.59 27.59 5.33
C HIS A 23 -24.49 26.17 5.92
N ASN A 24 -25.32 25.80 6.88
CA ASN A 24 -25.39 24.45 7.42
C ASN A 24 -26.00 23.45 6.44
N ASN A 25 -26.98 23.89 5.65
CA ASN A 25 -27.63 23.05 4.64
C ASN A 25 -26.69 22.76 3.47
N ASP A 26 -25.99 23.78 2.95
CA ASP A 26 -24.98 23.65 1.90
C ASP A 26 -23.84 22.69 2.32
N ARG A 27 -23.41 22.77 3.59
CA ARG A 27 -22.38 21.88 4.12
C ARG A 27 -22.85 20.43 4.21
N SER A 28 -24.08 20.21 4.66
CA SER A 28 -24.64 18.85 4.77
C SER A 28 -24.88 18.23 3.39
N GLU A 29 -25.25 19.03 2.38
CA GLU A 29 -25.39 18.56 1.00
C GLU A 29 -24.04 18.22 0.38
N LEU A 30 -23.00 19.02 0.63
CA LEU A 30 -21.63 18.73 0.18
C LEU A 30 -21.08 17.47 0.84
N GLU A 31 -21.33 17.27 2.14
CA GLU A 31 -20.96 16.05 2.85
C GLU A 31 -21.71 14.82 2.30
N ALA A 32 -23.00 14.93 2.04
CA ALA A 32 -23.78 13.85 1.44
C ALA A 32 -23.32 13.49 0.02
N LEU A 33 -22.99 14.49 -0.80
CA LEU A 33 -22.41 14.31 -2.14
C LEU A 33 -21.03 13.65 -2.06
N TYR A 34 -20.20 14.05 -1.12
CA TYR A 34 -18.88 13.46 -0.88
C TYR A 34 -19.01 11.97 -0.53
N TRP A 35 -19.87 11.63 0.44
CA TRP A 35 -20.07 10.24 0.84
C TRP A 35 -20.71 9.39 -0.27
N SER A 36 -21.68 9.92 -1.00
CA SER A 36 -22.27 9.19 -2.13
C SER A 36 -21.27 8.93 -3.26
N ARG A 37 -20.31 9.83 -3.47
CA ARG A 37 -19.23 9.67 -4.45
C ARG A 37 -18.23 8.62 -4.01
N ILE A 38 -17.88 8.59 -2.71
CA ILE A 38 -17.02 7.55 -2.13
C ILE A 38 -17.70 6.19 -2.22
N ASP A 39 -18.95 6.07 -1.82
CA ASP A 39 -19.71 4.82 -1.91
C ASP A 39 -19.84 4.35 -3.37
N SER A 40 -20.06 5.26 -4.31
CA SER A 40 -20.07 4.94 -5.74
C SER A 40 -18.72 4.45 -6.23
N SER A 41 -17.60 5.06 -5.82
CA SER A 41 -16.26 4.63 -6.23
C SER A 41 -15.90 3.25 -5.67
N ARG A 42 -16.30 2.94 -4.44
CA ARG A 42 -16.13 1.63 -3.81
C ARG A 42 -16.84 0.48 -4.54
N MET A 43 -17.86 0.78 -5.34
CA MET A 43 -18.59 -0.21 -6.13
C MET A 43 -17.97 -0.47 -7.51
N HIS A 44 -16.89 0.24 -7.88
CA HIS A 44 -16.26 0.14 -9.20
C HIS A 44 -14.96 -0.67 -9.17
N PHE A 45 -14.91 -1.73 -8.38
CA PHE A 45 -13.78 -2.67 -8.38
C PHE A 45 -14.08 -3.90 -9.24
N THR A 46 -13.04 -4.59 -9.67
CA THR A 46 -13.09 -5.79 -10.49
C THR A 46 -12.52 -7.01 -9.76
N GLU A 47 -12.74 -8.19 -10.29
CA GLU A 47 -12.07 -9.41 -9.81
C GLU A 47 -10.54 -9.31 -9.90
N ALA A 48 -10.01 -8.55 -10.86
CA ALA A 48 -8.59 -8.29 -10.99
C ALA A 48 -8.03 -7.50 -9.80
N ASP A 49 -8.78 -6.50 -9.32
CA ASP A 49 -8.41 -5.73 -8.13
C ASP A 49 -8.40 -6.61 -6.88
N VAL A 50 -9.42 -7.46 -6.71
CA VAL A 50 -9.49 -8.42 -5.59
C VAL A 50 -8.32 -9.40 -5.63
N LYS A 51 -8.02 -9.97 -6.80
CA LYS A 51 -6.87 -10.88 -6.99
C LYS A 51 -5.54 -10.19 -6.71
N PHE A 52 -5.40 -8.94 -7.13
CA PHE A 52 -4.21 -8.14 -6.83
C PHE A 52 -4.04 -7.94 -5.34
N MET A 53 -5.06 -7.45 -4.62
CA MET A 53 -4.99 -7.23 -3.18
C MET A 53 -4.68 -8.52 -2.41
N THR A 54 -5.40 -9.59 -2.73
CA THR A 54 -5.21 -10.92 -2.13
C THR A 54 -3.80 -11.45 -2.36
N GLY A 55 -3.33 -11.39 -3.59
CA GLY A 55 -2.01 -11.87 -3.97
C GLY A 55 -0.89 -11.04 -3.35
N MET A 56 -1.02 -9.71 -3.36
CA MET A 56 -0.01 -8.79 -2.82
C MET A 56 0.11 -8.91 -1.30
N ILE A 57 -0.99 -9.15 -0.58
CA ILE A 57 -0.95 -9.47 0.86
C ILE A 57 -0.07 -10.69 1.13
N ALA A 58 -0.27 -11.78 0.40
CA ALA A 58 0.51 -13.00 0.56
C ALA A 58 1.98 -12.81 0.14
N HIS A 59 2.22 -12.06 -0.94
CA HIS A 59 3.54 -11.69 -1.42
C HIS A 59 4.29 -10.89 -0.35
N HIS A 60 3.73 -9.81 0.16
CA HIS A 60 4.33 -8.99 1.22
C HIS A 60 4.59 -9.77 2.52
N ALA A 61 3.72 -10.71 2.85
CA ALA A 61 3.92 -11.55 4.02
C ALA A 61 5.22 -12.36 3.96
N GLN A 62 5.67 -12.79 2.76
CA GLN A 62 6.96 -13.47 2.63
C GLN A 62 8.15 -12.54 2.90
N ALA A 63 8.09 -11.26 2.50
CA ALA A 63 9.14 -10.31 2.85
C ALA A 63 9.27 -10.10 4.36
N LEU A 64 8.16 -10.25 5.12
CA LEU A 64 8.24 -10.24 6.59
C LEU A 64 9.02 -11.46 7.12
N VAL A 65 8.85 -12.66 6.52
CA VAL A 65 9.63 -13.85 6.87
C VAL A 65 11.11 -13.59 6.65
N MET A 66 11.47 -13.12 5.46
CA MET A 66 12.86 -12.81 5.09
C MET A 66 13.49 -11.76 6.01
N SER A 67 12.78 -10.67 6.24
CA SER A 67 13.30 -9.52 6.99
C SER A 67 13.49 -9.82 8.48
N ARG A 68 12.71 -10.72 9.06
CA ARG A 68 12.85 -11.13 10.47
C ARG A 68 14.16 -11.89 10.74
N LEU A 69 14.81 -12.44 9.72
CA LEU A 69 16.07 -13.16 9.85
C LEU A 69 17.27 -12.23 10.13
N ALA A 70 17.20 -10.96 9.72
CA ALA A 70 18.34 -10.06 9.76
C ALA A 70 19.01 -9.91 11.15
N PRO A 71 18.28 -9.76 12.29
CA PRO A 71 18.90 -9.67 13.61
C PRO A 71 19.62 -10.94 14.05
N GLU A 72 19.07 -12.12 13.72
CA GLU A 72 19.57 -13.42 14.18
C GLU A 72 20.72 -13.94 13.32
N ASN A 73 20.85 -13.45 12.08
CA ASN A 73 21.83 -13.90 11.11
C ASN A 73 23.09 -13.02 11.04
N ASN A 74 23.37 -12.23 12.08
CA ASN A 74 24.52 -11.32 12.16
C ASN A 74 24.59 -10.35 10.96
N ALA A 75 23.45 -9.90 10.47
CA ALA A 75 23.39 -8.89 9.41
C ALA A 75 24.07 -7.59 9.84
N SER A 76 24.64 -6.86 8.88
CA SER A 76 25.18 -5.53 9.16
C SER A 76 24.09 -4.59 9.70
N ALA A 77 24.50 -3.56 10.44
CA ALA A 77 23.57 -2.58 10.98
C ALA A 77 22.73 -1.88 9.89
N GLU A 78 23.25 -1.78 8.67
CA GLU A 78 22.53 -1.21 7.53
C GLU A 78 21.44 -2.14 7.02
N ILE A 79 21.74 -3.44 6.88
CA ILE A 79 20.75 -4.45 6.51
C ILE A 79 19.68 -4.59 7.58
N GLN A 80 20.03 -4.57 8.86
CA GLN A 80 19.03 -4.62 9.94
C GLN A 80 18.08 -3.41 9.89
N ARG A 81 18.59 -2.20 9.62
CA ARG A 81 17.74 -1.01 9.45
C ARG A 81 16.85 -1.09 8.22
N LEU A 82 17.36 -1.63 7.11
CA LEU A 82 16.58 -1.87 5.90
C LEU A 82 15.46 -2.86 6.18
N ALA A 83 15.78 -4.03 6.74
CA ALA A 83 14.83 -5.06 7.10
C ALA A 83 13.71 -4.55 8.04
N ALA A 84 14.08 -3.75 9.06
CA ALA A 84 13.10 -3.13 9.96
C ALA A 84 12.15 -2.16 9.23
N ARG A 85 12.65 -1.39 8.25
CA ARG A 85 11.81 -0.51 7.42
C ARG A 85 10.86 -1.32 6.54
N ILE A 86 11.36 -2.36 5.87
CA ILE A 86 10.55 -3.25 5.03
C ILE A 86 9.43 -3.87 5.88
N ILE A 87 9.73 -4.37 7.08
CA ILE A 87 8.71 -4.93 7.98
C ILE A 87 7.61 -3.90 8.29
N ASN A 88 7.95 -2.66 8.60
CA ASN A 88 6.97 -1.66 8.96
C ASN A 88 6.13 -1.23 7.75
N ALA A 89 6.77 -0.90 6.63
CA ALA A 89 6.08 -0.49 5.41
C ALA A 89 5.11 -1.59 4.91
N GLN A 90 5.59 -2.81 4.78
CA GLN A 90 4.77 -3.89 4.23
C GLN A 90 3.67 -4.35 5.19
N LYS A 91 3.82 -4.22 6.52
CA LYS A 91 2.71 -4.41 7.45
C LYS A 91 1.61 -3.37 7.28
N ASP A 92 1.97 -2.11 7.05
CA ASP A 92 1.01 -1.04 6.83
C ASP A 92 0.27 -1.23 5.50
N GLU A 93 0.98 -1.65 4.44
CA GLU A 93 0.40 -1.99 3.14
C GLU A 93 -0.52 -3.21 3.22
N ILE A 94 -0.11 -4.30 3.88
CA ILE A 94 -0.96 -5.47 4.16
C ILE A 94 -2.25 -5.03 4.87
N SER A 95 -2.13 -4.23 5.93
CA SER A 95 -3.29 -3.76 6.70
C SER A 95 -4.24 -2.90 5.86
N SER A 96 -3.69 -2.10 4.95
CA SER A 96 -4.48 -1.26 4.04
C SER A 96 -5.20 -2.09 2.98
N MET A 97 -4.55 -3.08 2.38
CA MET A 97 -5.17 -4.02 1.44
C MET A 97 -6.24 -4.89 2.10
N GLN A 98 -5.99 -5.39 3.33
CA GLN A 98 -6.98 -6.13 4.09
C GLN A 98 -8.21 -5.27 4.43
N ARG A 99 -8.02 -3.97 4.72
CA ARG A 99 -9.12 -3.03 4.91
C ARG A 99 -9.90 -2.82 3.63
N TRP A 100 -9.21 -2.62 2.52
CA TRP A 100 -9.82 -2.46 1.21
C TRP A 100 -10.74 -3.64 0.85
N LEU A 101 -10.29 -4.89 1.10
CA LEU A 101 -11.08 -6.11 0.89
C LEU A 101 -12.31 -6.14 1.81
N ARG A 102 -12.14 -5.88 3.12
CA ARG A 102 -13.26 -5.85 4.07
C ARG A 102 -14.32 -4.82 3.71
N ASP A 103 -13.91 -3.61 3.33
CA ASP A 103 -14.82 -2.52 2.99
C ASP A 103 -15.65 -2.79 1.73
N ARG A 104 -15.29 -3.86 0.98
CA ARG A 104 -15.97 -4.32 -0.24
C ARG A 104 -16.58 -5.72 -0.12
N ASP A 105 -16.74 -6.20 1.12
CA ASP A 105 -17.27 -7.54 1.43
C ASP A 105 -16.55 -8.67 0.68
N GLN A 106 -15.22 -8.51 0.48
CA GLN A 106 -14.39 -9.52 -0.17
C GLN A 106 -13.67 -10.38 0.87
N PRO A 107 -13.41 -11.67 0.57
CA PRO A 107 -12.62 -12.54 1.44
C PRO A 107 -11.24 -11.94 1.74
N VAL A 108 -10.86 -11.96 3.03
CA VAL A 108 -9.61 -11.35 3.51
C VAL A 108 -8.60 -12.45 3.85
N PRO A 109 -7.40 -12.43 3.25
CA PRO A 109 -6.35 -13.37 3.63
C PRO A 109 -5.93 -13.22 5.08
N GLU A 110 -5.89 -14.33 5.80
CA GLU A 110 -5.30 -14.47 7.13
C GLU A 110 -3.86 -14.97 6.98
N ILE A 111 -2.93 -14.34 7.70
CA ILE A 111 -1.50 -14.61 7.60
C ILE A 111 -1.02 -15.17 8.93
N GLU A 112 -0.40 -16.33 8.87
CA GLU A 112 0.32 -16.91 9.99
C GLU A 112 1.76 -17.23 9.59
N ILE A 113 2.73 -16.84 10.44
CA ILE A 113 4.15 -17.10 10.21
C ILE A 113 4.69 -17.91 11.38
N GLU A 114 5.03 -19.16 11.11
CA GLU A 114 5.64 -20.10 12.06
C GLU A 114 7.09 -20.39 11.63
N GLY A 115 8.06 -19.81 12.34
CA GLY A 115 9.47 -19.92 11.95
C GLY A 115 9.71 -19.40 10.53
N LEU A 116 10.11 -20.29 9.61
CA LEU A 116 10.35 -20.00 8.19
C LEU A 116 9.12 -20.26 7.30
N THR A 117 8.05 -20.78 7.88
CA THR A 117 6.84 -21.16 7.12
C THR A 117 5.83 -20.03 7.13
N LEU A 118 5.42 -19.62 5.94
CA LEU A 118 4.29 -18.73 5.72
C LEU A 118 3.05 -19.55 5.37
N MET A 119 1.99 -19.40 6.17
CA MET A 119 0.65 -19.92 5.89
C MET A 119 -0.27 -18.74 5.59
N VAL A 120 -1.03 -18.89 4.54
CA VAL A 120 -2.05 -17.92 4.12
C VAL A 120 -3.34 -18.67 3.90
N ASP A 121 -4.39 -18.27 4.61
CA ASP A 121 -5.72 -18.85 4.52
C ASP A 121 -6.74 -17.82 4.04
N ILE A 122 -7.71 -18.27 3.28
CA ILE A 122 -8.85 -17.47 2.85
C ILE A 122 -10.10 -18.27 3.20
N GLU A 123 -10.90 -17.77 4.13
CA GLU A 123 -12.14 -18.43 4.60
C GLU A 123 -11.92 -19.88 5.10
N GLY A 124 -10.74 -20.13 5.71
CA GLY A 124 -10.36 -21.43 6.26
C GLY A 124 -9.75 -22.40 5.22
N GLU A 125 -9.54 -21.95 4.00
CA GLU A 125 -8.91 -22.76 2.94
C GLU A 125 -7.50 -22.23 2.62
N PRO A 126 -6.48 -23.11 2.51
CA PRO A 126 -5.11 -22.70 2.24
C PRO A 126 -4.95 -22.01 0.88
N TYR A 127 -4.49 -20.77 0.88
CA TYR A 127 -4.16 -20.03 -0.33
C TYR A 127 -2.71 -20.26 -0.73
N THR A 128 -2.48 -21.21 -1.63
CA THR A 128 -1.12 -21.61 -2.07
C THR A 128 -0.69 -21.01 -3.40
N SER A 129 -1.60 -20.36 -4.13
CA SER A 129 -1.35 -19.79 -5.46
C SER A 129 -0.24 -18.74 -5.45
N TYR A 130 -0.04 -18.02 -4.32
CA TYR A 130 1.02 -17.03 -4.19
C TYR A 130 2.43 -17.61 -4.40
N LYS A 131 2.66 -18.89 -4.08
CA LYS A 131 3.97 -19.57 -4.25
C LYS A 131 4.46 -19.62 -5.70
N LYS A 132 3.59 -19.32 -6.66
CA LYS A 132 3.91 -19.30 -8.10
C LYS A 132 4.03 -17.88 -8.63
N MET A 133 3.85 -16.86 -7.80
CA MET A 133 3.96 -15.46 -8.21
C MET A 133 5.41 -15.10 -8.46
N HIS A 134 5.61 -14.19 -9.39
CA HIS A 134 6.94 -13.69 -9.73
C HIS A 134 7.61 -13.07 -8.48
N GLY A 135 8.87 -13.39 -8.24
CA GLY A 135 9.64 -12.88 -7.11
C GLY A 135 9.38 -13.57 -5.77
N VAL A 136 8.38 -14.45 -5.67
CA VAL A 136 8.16 -15.26 -4.45
C VAL A 136 9.21 -16.35 -4.38
N LEU A 137 9.99 -16.35 -3.29
CA LEU A 137 11.05 -17.31 -3.05
C LEU A 137 10.49 -18.70 -2.77
N SER A 138 11.21 -19.72 -3.25
CA SER A 138 10.95 -21.10 -2.85
C SER A 138 11.33 -21.34 -1.38
N GLN A 139 10.84 -22.44 -0.81
CA GLN A 139 11.20 -22.82 0.56
C GLN A 139 12.71 -23.05 0.71
N ASP A 140 13.36 -23.65 -0.31
CA ASP A 140 14.79 -23.89 -0.32
C ASP A 140 15.59 -22.58 -0.26
N GLN A 141 15.15 -21.54 -1.00
CA GLN A 141 15.78 -20.20 -0.95
C GLN A 141 15.58 -19.51 0.41
N ILE A 142 14.42 -19.67 1.03
CA ILE A 142 14.18 -19.16 2.40
C ILE A 142 15.09 -19.86 3.40
N GLU A 143 15.28 -21.17 3.27
CA GLU A 143 16.19 -21.96 4.13
C GLU A 143 17.66 -21.59 3.89
N GLU A 144 18.07 -21.38 2.65
CA GLU A 144 19.40 -20.88 2.29
C GLU A 144 19.68 -19.52 2.97
N LEU A 145 18.74 -18.58 2.84
CA LEU A 145 18.84 -17.28 3.50
C LEU A 145 18.90 -17.41 5.03
N ALA A 146 18.10 -18.29 5.61
CA ALA A 146 18.07 -18.52 7.06
C ALA A 146 19.37 -19.16 7.59
N ASN A 147 20.10 -19.91 6.78
CA ASN A 147 21.36 -20.54 7.13
C ASN A 147 22.58 -19.63 6.93
N ALA A 148 22.50 -18.65 6.05
CA ALA A 148 23.57 -17.67 5.80
C ALA A 148 23.82 -16.77 7.01
N ARG A 149 25.05 -16.26 7.16
CA ARG A 149 25.45 -15.38 8.28
C ARG A 149 26.36 -14.24 7.80
N GLY A 150 26.27 -13.12 8.49
CA GLY A 150 27.19 -11.99 8.27
C GLY A 150 27.16 -11.46 6.84
N ALA A 151 28.32 -11.43 6.17
CA ALA A 151 28.45 -10.88 4.81
C ALA A 151 27.67 -11.70 3.78
N GLU A 152 27.63 -13.02 3.92
CA GLU A 152 26.86 -13.91 3.05
C GLU A 152 25.34 -13.64 3.18
N PHE A 153 24.84 -13.52 4.41
CA PHE A 153 23.46 -13.13 4.66
C PHE A 153 23.13 -11.78 4.02
N ASN A 154 24.00 -10.78 4.20
CA ASN A 154 23.78 -9.45 3.66
C ASN A 154 23.59 -9.49 2.13
N ARG A 155 24.44 -10.26 1.43
CA ARG A 155 24.37 -10.40 -0.02
C ARG A 155 23.08 -11.11 -0.45
N LEU A 156 22.82 -12.30 0.09
CA LEU A 156 21.62 -13.07 -0.26
C LEU A 156 20.34 -12.33 0.09
N PHE A 157 20.30 -11.63 1.23
CA PHE A 157 19.14 -10.81 1.60
C PHE A 157 18.85 -9.73 0.56
N LEU A 158 19.88 -9.01 0.09
CA LEU A 158 19.72 -7.97 -0.92
C LEU A 158 19.29 -8.57 -2.26
N GLU A 159 19.95 -9.62 -2.74
CA GLU A 159 19.66 -10.27 -4.01
C GLU A 159 18.22 -10.80 -4.03
N TYR A 160 17.82 -11.55 -3.02
CA TYR A 160 16.48 -12.12 -2.91
C TYR A 160 15.40 -11.06 -2.70
N MET A 161 15.69 -10.02 -1.93
CA MET A 161 14.72 -8.96 -1.71
C MET A 161 14.52 -8.07 -2.95
N ILE A 162 15.57 -7.86 -3.76
CA ILE A 162 15.46 -7.19 -5.08
C ILE A 162 14.57 -8.02 -6.02
N GLU A 163 14.77 -9.33 -6.09
CA GLU A 163 13.95 -10.23 -6.91
C GLU A 163 12.49 -10.21 -6.44
N HIS A 164 12.29 -10.29 -5.13
CA HIS A 164 10.97 -10.24 -4.50
C HIS A 164 10.25 -8.92 -4.81
N HIS A 165 10.89 -7.78 -4.61
CA HIS A 165 10.32 -6.45 -4.91
C HIS A 165 10.04 -6.26 -6.41
N SER A 166 10.89 -6.80 -7.27
CA SER A 166 10.65 -6.80 -8.73
C SER A 166 9.38 -7.58 -9.08
N GLY A 167 9.09 -8.65 -8.34
CA GLY A 167 7.83 -9.39 -8.46
C GLY A 167 6.62 -8.53 -8.11
N ALA A 168 6.67 -7.76 -7.03
CA ALA A 168 5.61 -6.86 -6.64
C ALA A 168 5.36 -5.76 -7.70
N VAL A 169 6.44 -5.16 -8.24
CA VAL A 169 6.33 -4.20 -9.35
C VAL A 169 5.64 -4.83 -10.56
N HIS A 170 6.02 -6.05 -10.92
CA HIS A 170 5.38 -6.78 -12.03
C HIS A 170 3.89 -7.02 -11.79
N MET A 171 3.48 -7.34 -10.54
CA MET A 171 2.07 -7.51 -10.21
C MET A 171 1.28 -6.21 -10.39
N VAL A 172 1.85 -5.05 -10.00
CA VAL A 172 1.21 -3.74 -10.23
C VAL A 172 1.10 -3.42 -11.72
N GLU A 173 2.16 -3.65 -12.50
CA GLU A 173 2.14 -3.45 -13.95
C GLU A 173 1.07 -4.31 -14.63
N HIS A 174 0.93 -5.56 -14.19
CA HIS A 174 -0.13 -6.44 -14.68
C HIS A 174 -1.53 -5.94 -14.32
N LEU A 175 -1.73 -5.44 -13.09
CA LEU A 175 -3.00 -4.83 -12.68
C LEU A 175 -3.36 -3.66 -13.60
N PHE A 176 -2.43 -2.72 -13.81
CA PHE A 176 -2.67 -1.53 -14.64
C PHE A 176 -2.83 -1.84 -16.13
N ALA A 177 -2.30 -2.98 -16.60
CA ALA A 177 -2.49 -3.46 -17.97
C ALA A 177 -3.80 -4.25 -18.16
N THR A 178 -4.53 -4.56 -17.09
CA THR A 178 -5.77 -5.34 -17.14
C THR A 178 -6.95 -4.40 -17.41
N ASP A 179 -7.72 -4.67 -18.45
CA ASP A 179 -8.88 -3.86 -18.84
C ASP A 179 -9.91 -3.74 -17.70
N GLY A 180 -10.23 -2.49 -17.33
CA GLY A 180 -11.20 -2.18 -16.29
C GLY A 180 -10.70 -2.32 -14.86
N ALA A 181 -9.48 -2.83 -14.63
CA ALA A 181 -8.89 -2.88 -13.30
C ALA A 181 -8.38 -1.50 -12.83
N ALA A 182 -8.15 -1.35 -11.54
CA ALA A 182 -7.64 -0.13 -10.90
C ALA A 182 -8.49 1.13 -11.20
N GLN A 183 -9.80 0.97 -11.42
CA GLN A 183 -10.72 2.10 -11.56
C GLN A 183 -11.27 2.60 -10.22
N ASP A 184 -11.17 1.78 -9.18
CA ASP A 184 -11.39 2.18 -7.79
C ASP A 184 -10.23 3.08 -7.35
N GLU A 185 -10.55 4.29 -6.88
CA GLU A 185 -9.54 5.31 -6.51
C GLU A 185 -8.57 4.81 -5.43
N GLU A 186 -9.07 4.05 -4.47
CA GLU A 186 -8.26 3.52 -3.38
C GLU A 186 -7.35 2.37 -3.86
N ALA A 187 -7.87 1.48 -4.73
CA ALA A 187 -7.05 0.43 -5.34
C ALA A 187 -5.94 1.01 -6.21
N PHE A 188 -6.27 2.01 -7.05
CA PHE A 188 -5.29 2.70 -7.88
C PHE A 188 -4.19 3.35 -7.03
N ARG A 189 -4.58 4.06 -5.96
CA ARG A 189 -3.63 4.71 -5.07
C ARG A 189 -2.73 3.70 -4.37
N LEU A 190 -3.30 2.66 -3.75
CA LEU A 190 -2.53 1.60 -3.08
C LEU A 190 -1.52 0.94 -4.04
N ALA A 191 -1.96 0.56 -5.24
CA ALA A 191 -1.08 -0.05 -6.23
C ALA A 191 0.03 0.91 -6.69
N SER A 192 -0.30 2.20 -6.88
CA SER A 192 0.67 3.24 -7.26
C SER A 192 1.71 3.48 -6.16
N ASP A 193 1.27 3.59 -4.91
CA ASP A 193 2.14 3.79 -3.76
C ASP A 193 3.10 2.59 -3.60
N ILE A 194 2.57 1.35 -3.65
CA ILE A 194 3.37 0.13 -3.65
C ILE A 194 4.41 0.15 -4.77
N GLN A 195 4.03 0.51 -6.00
CA GLN A 195 4.97 0.55 -7.12
C GLN A 195 6.14 1.51 -6.88
N VAL A 196 5.86 2.70 -6.36
CA VAL A 196 6.88 3.71 -6.08
C VAL A 196 7.81 3.25 -4.95
N ASP A 197 7.24 2.72 -3.87
CA ASP A 197 8.00 2.26 -2.72
C ASP A 197 8.89 1.08 -3.07
N GLN A 198 8.36 0.06 -3.77
CA GLN A 198 9.13 -1.10 -4.20
C GLN A 198 10.29 -0.73 -5.15
N ARG A 199 10.07 0.16 -6.13
CA ARG A 199 11.14 0.63 -7.03
C ARG A 199 12.21 1.41 -6.28
N THR A 200 11.82 2.28 -5.36
CA THR A 200 12.75 3.06 -4.53
C THR A 200 13.61 2.14 -3.64
N GLU A 201 13.00 1.08 -3.09
CA GLU A 201 13.73 0.11 -2.29
C GLU A 201 14.67 -0.76 -3.14
N ILE A 202 14.27 -1.16 -4.35
CA ILE A 202 15.15 -1.84 -5.32
C ILE A 202 16.39 -1.00 -5.62
N ASP A 203 16.21 0.28 -5.96
CA ASP A 203 17.34 1.17 -6.28
C ASP A 203 18.29 1.29 -5.07
N ARG A 204 17.75 1.42 -3.88
CA ARG A 204 18.53 1.46 -2.65
C ARG A 204 19.29 0.16 -2.40
N MET A 205 18.64 -1.00 -2.58
CA MET A 205 19.26 -2.30 -2.38
C MET A 205 20.37 -2.57 -3.40
N ASN A 206 20.20 -2.16 -4.65
CA ASN A 206 21.25 -2.23 -5.65
C ASN A 206 22.49 -1.42 -5.26
N LEU A 207 22.31 -0.18 -4.79
CA LEU A 207 23.41 0.64 -4.29
C LEU A 207 24.11 0.01 -3.09
N MET A 208 23.36 -0.64 -2.19
CA MET A 208 23.93 -1.35 -1.05
C MET A 208 24.71 -2.61 -1.50
N LEU A 209 24.19 -3.33 -2.50
CA LEU A 209 24.83 -4.52 -3.03
C LEU A 209 26.16 -4.19 -3.72
N GLU A 210 26.23 -3.07 -4.47
CA GLU A 210 27.48 -2.58 -5.07
C GLU A 210 28.55 -2.19 -4.04
N GLN A 211 28.14 -1.83 -2.83
CA GLN A 211 29.05 -1.42 -1.74
C GLN A 211 29.51 -2.60 -0.88
N LEU A 212 28.94 -3.79 -1.07
CA LEU A 212 29.42 -4.98 -0.36
C LEU A 212 30.83 -5.36 -0.85
N PRO A 213 31.74 -5.77 0.07
CA PRO A 213 33.03 -6.28 -0.34
C PRO A 213 32.86 -7.53 -1.23
N ASP A 214 33.74 -7.65 -2.23
CA ASP A 214 33.79 -8.84 -3.06
C ASP A 214 33.96 -10.08 -2.17
N SER A 215 33.18 -11.11 -2.46
CA SER A 215 33.32 -12.40 -1.80
C SER A 215 34.64 -13.01 -2.26
N GLY A 216 35.73 -12.89 -1.45
CA GLY A 216 37.05 -13.48 -1.70
C GLY A 216 37.01 -14.99 -1.60
#